data_eddf8d0f043f266b2e848ff09c66969a
#
_entry.id   eddf8d0f043f266b2e848ff09c66969a
#
_cell.length_a   1.000
_cell.length_b   1.000
_cell.length_c   1.000
_cell.angle_alpha   90.00
_cell.angle_beta   90.00
_cell.angle_gamma   90.00
#
_symmetry.space_group_name_H-M   'P 1'
#
loop_
_entity.id
_entity.type
_entity.pdbx_description
1 polymer ?
#
loop_
_entity_poly.entity_id
_entity_poly.type
_entity_poly.pdbx_seq_one_letter_code
_entity_poly.pdbx_strand_id
1 'polypeptide(L)'
;MVQSIGLAKSFGSNEVLRNINMEVRRGEVTCLIGPSGSGKSTFLRCINHLEKHDRGELLVDGVMVGYDLRNGKLYERTSSEIAEARSNIGMVFQRFNLFPHLTALSNVTIGPVKVRGMSSSDAKERATELLRRVGLEEKAEAYPSQLSGGQQQRVAIARALAMDPKLMLFDEPTSALDPELVGEVLDVMKDLAKSGMTMIVVTHEMGFAREVADSVYFMDQGIIYESGDPQEVLVNPQSDRLKSFLSKVL
;
A
#
# COMPACT_ATOMS: atom_id res chain seq x y z
N MET A 1 -7.24 -12.11 2.81
CA MET A 1 -6.62 -11.44 1.64
C MET A 1 -5.11 -11.48 1.70
N VAL A 2 -4.51 -11.00 2.78
CA VAL A 2 -3.06 -11.13 3.04
C VAL A 2 -2.87 -11.95 4.30
N GLN A 3 -1.90 -12.88 4.31
CA GLN A 3 -1.51 -13.64 5.48
C GLN A 3 0.01 -13.76 5.50
N SER A 4 0.64 -13.35 6.60
CA SER A 4 2.05 -13.58 6.86
C SER A 4 2.22 -14.42 8.13
N ILE A 5 3.09 -15.42 8.07
CA ILE A 5 3.37 -16.35 9.17
C ILE A 5 4.88 -16.42 9.33
N GLY A 6 5.37 -15.93 10.46
CA GLY A 6 6.78 -15.99 10.81
C GLY A 6 7.71 -15.27 9.81
N LEU A 7 7.21 -14.23 9.11
CA LEU A 7 7.96 -13.57 8.03
C LEU A 7 9.20 -12.86 8.60
N ALA A 8 10.35 -13.11 7.96
CA ALA A 8 11.60 -12.46 8.31
C ALA A 8 12.34 -11.97 7.07
N LYS A 9 13.05 -10.83 7.22
CA LYS A 9 13.86 -10.21 6.18
C LYS A 9 15.09 -9.55 6.77
N SER A 10 16.23 -9.82 6.15
CA SER A 10 17.50 -9.18 6.52
C SER A 10 18.13 -8.47 5.30
N PHE A 11 18.89 -7.44 5.57
CA PHE A 11 19.79 -6.79 4.62
C PHE A 11 21.22 -6.90 5.19
N GLY A 12 22.01 -7.82 4.63
CA GLY A 12 23.29 -8.19 5.21
C GLY A 12 23.11 -8.77 6.61
N SER A 13 23.78 -8.19 7.60
CA SER A 13 23.66 -8.60 9.02
C SER A 13 22.49 -7.96 9.76
N ASN A 14 21.78 -7.01 9.14
CA ASN A 14 20.68 -6.29 9.81
C ASN A 14 19.35 -7.00 9.53
N GLU A 15 18.75 -7.63 10.54
CA GLU A 15 17.43 -8.24 10.46
C GLU A 15 16.35 -7.16 10.68
N VAL A 16 15.68 -6.80 9.60
CA VAL A 16 14.67 -5.71 9.54
C VAL A 16 13.27 -6.20 9.86
N LEU A 17 12.91 -7.42 9.44
CA LEU A 17 11.65 -8.07 9.81
C LEU A 17 11.96 -9.33 10.60
N ARG A 18 11.28 -9.50 11.75
CA ARG A 18 11.53 -10.58 12.70
C ARG A 18 10.23 -11.25 13.09
N ASN A 19 9.93 -12.41 12.49
CA ASN A 19 8.75 -13.20 12.85
C ASN A 19 7.42 -12.40 12.73
N ILE A 20 7.20 -11.71 11.61
CA ILE A 20 5.96 -10.94 11.39
C ILE A 20 4.80 -11.88 11.12
N ASN A 21 3.77 -11.79 11.97
CA ASN A 21 2.51 -12.50 11.83
C ASN A 21 1.40 -11.48 11.67
N MET A 22 0.67 -11.52 10.55
CA MET A 22 -0.37 -10.55 10.23
C MET A 22 -1.42 -11.21 9.33
N GLU A 23 -2.68 -10.88 9.55
CA GLU A 23 -3.79 -11.30 8.71
C GLU A 23 -4.63 -10.09 8.30
N VAL A 24 -4.99 -10.00 7.02
CA VAL A 24 -5.88 -8.98 6.48
C VAL A 24 -6.97 -9.68 5.67
N ARG A 25 -8.22 -9.41 5.98
CA ARG A 25 -9.38 -9.98 5.29
C ARG A 25 -9.69 -9.19 4.01
N ARG A 26 -10.53 -9.74 3.16
CA ARG A 26 -11.02 -9.01 1.97
C ARG A 26 -11.96 -7.89 2.39
N GLY A 27 -11.82 -6.71 1.79
CA GLY A 27 -12.58 -5.51 2.11
C GLY A 27 -12.12 -4.79 3.38
N GLU A 28 -11.12 -5.32 4.08
CA GLU A 28 -10.59 -4.75 5.33
C GLU A 28 -9.56 -3.66 5.04
N VAL A 29 -9.61 -2.60 5.83
CA VAL A 29 -8.60 -1.54 5.89
C VAL A 29 -7.72 -1.78 7.13
N THR A 30 -6.48 -2.12 6.90
CA THR A 30 -5.49 -2.35 7.96
C THR A 30 -4.47 -1.22 7.97
N CYS A 31 -4.31 -0.55 9.11
CA CYS A 31 -3.26 0.45 9.30
C CYS A 31 -2.04 -0.15 10.01
N LEU A 32 -0.87 0.10 9.46
CA LEU A 32 0.42 -0.29 10.04
C LEU A 32 1.13 0.98 10.53
N ILE A 33 1.26 1.13 11.84
CA ILE A 33 1.84 2.29 12.50
C ILE A 33 3.14 1.94 13.21
N GLY A 34 3.95 2.95 13.55
CA GLY A 34 5.19 2.77 14.30
C GLY A 34 6.29 3.74 13.87
N PRO A 35 7.41 3.79 14.59
CA PRO A 35 8.50 4.72 14.31
C PRO A 35 9.16 4.46 12.95
N SER A 36 9.85 5.48 12.42
CA SER A 36 10.67 5.32 11.22
C SER A 36 11.75 4.27 11.45
N GLY A 37 12.02 3.45 10.42
CA GLY A 37 12.99 2.35 10.50
C GLY A 37 12.46 1.08 11.20
N SER A 38 11.19 1.01 11.60
CA SER A 38 10.63 -0.20 12.22
C SER A 38 10.40 -1.38 11.26
N GLY A 39 10.52 -1.18 9.94
CA GLY A 39 10.37 -2.21 8.91
C GLY A 39 9.05 -2.18 8.13
N LYS A 40 8.13 -1.24 8.39
CA LYS A 40 6.81 -1.13 7.76
C LYS A 40 6.86 -1.14 6.22
N SER A 41 7.65 -0.25 5.62
CA SER A 41 7.82 -0.16 4.16
C SER A 41 8.47 -1.43 3.58
N THR A 42 9.40 -2.06 4.31
CA THR A 42 10.00 -3.33 3.91
C THR A 42 8.95 -4.44 3.88
N PHE A 43 8.06 -4.48 4.87
CA PHE A 43 6.95 -5.44 4.90
C PHE A 43 6.00 -5.24 3.71
N LEU A 44 5.57 -3.99 3.42
CA LEU A 44 4.75 -3.71 2.23
C LEU A 44 5.45 -4.16 0.93
N ARG A 45 6.75 -3.93 0.81
CA ARG A 45 7.54 -4.36 -0.36
C ARG A 45 7.67 -5.88 -0.45
N CYS A 46 7.62 -6.60 0.66
CA CYS A 46 7.53 -8.06 0.62
C CYS A 46 6.16 -8.51 0.08
N ILE A 47 5.06 -7.86 0.45
CA ILE A 47 3.70 -8.23 0.01
C ILE A 47 3.57 -8.16 -1.52
N ASN A 48 4.12 -7.13 -2.17
CA ASN A 48 4.09 -7.02 -3.64
C ASN A 48 5.36 -7.58 -4.31
N HIS A 49 6.18 -8.33 -3.56
CA HIS A 49 7.40 -8.96 -4.05
C HIS A 49 8.40 -7.98 -4.72
N LEU A 50 8.46 -6.74 -4.25
CA LEU A 50 9.57 -5.82 -4.56
C LEU A 50 10.81 -6.15 -3.74
N GLU A 51 10.60 -6.74 -2.55
CA GLU A 51 11.63 -7.33 -1.70
C GLU A 51 11.32 -8.80 -1.47
N LYS A 52 12.32 -9.67 -1.60
CA LYS A 52 12.20 -11.10 -1.24
C LYS A 52 12.34 -11.24 0.27
N HIS A 53 11.41 -11.92 0.92
CA HIS A 53 11.59 -12.35 2.31
C HIS A 53 12.55 -13.53 2.40
N ASP A 54 13.20 -13.69 3.55
CA ASP A 54 14.24 -14.72 3.73
C ASP A 54 13.66 -15.98 4.40
N ARG A 55 12.63 -15.81 5.26
CA ARG A 55 11.96 -16.90 6.00
C ARG A 55 10.50 -16.60 6.22
N GLY A 56 9.74 -17.63 6.55
CA GLY A 56 8.31 -17.54 6.81
C GLY A 56 7.47 -17.72 5.56
N GLU A 57 6.16 -17.55 5.71
CA GLU A 57 5.18 -17.67 4.63
C GLU A 57 4.47 -16.34 4.43
N LEU A 58 4.25 -15.98 3.18
CA LEU A 58 3.49 -14.80 2.79
C LEU A 58 2.53 -15.17 1.67
N LEU A 59 1.24 -15.04 1.92
CA LEU A 59 0.19 -15.32 0.96
C LEU A 59 -0.58 -14.04 0.63
N VAL A 60 -0.89 -13.86 -0.64
CA VAL A 60 -1.82 -12.82 -1.12
C VAL A 60 -2.88 -13.51 -1.97
N ASP A 61 -4.14 -13.30 -1.61
CA ASP A 61 -5.30 -13.93 -2.25
C ASP A 61 -5.22 -15.48 -2.27
N GLY A 62 -4.65 -16.08 -1.21
CA GLY A 62 -4.43 -17.51 -1.08
C GLY A 62 -3.23 -18.05 -1.89
N VAL A 63 -2.50 -17.18 -2.57
CA VAL A 63 -1.35 -17.54 -3.39
C VAL A 63 -0.07 -17.12 -2.70
N MET A 64 0.90 -18.03 -2.59
CA MET A 64 2.20 -17.73 -1.97
C MET A 64 2.98 -16.73 -2.83
N VAL A 65 3.51 -15.70 -2.17
CA VAL A 65 4.27 -14.64 -2.85
C VAL A 65 5.66 -15.16 -3.22
N GLY A 66 5.97 -15.12 -4.51
CA GLY A 66 7.27 -15.49 -5.06
C GLY A 66 7.56 -16.97 -5.19
N TYR A 67 6.72 -17.86 -4.63
CA TYR A 67 6.98 -19.29 -4.61
C TYR A 67 5.72 -20.11 -4.94
N ASP A 68 5.94 -21.33 -5.45
CA ASP A 68 4.93 -22.38 -5.58
C ASP A 68 5.30 -23.56 -4.70
N LEU A 69 4.31 -24.12 -3.99
CA LEU A 69 4.48 -25.39 -3.27
C LEU A 69 4.09 -26.55 -4.19
N ARG A 70 5.07 -27.37 -4.60
CA ARG A 70 4.86 -28.55 -5.45
C ARG A 70 5.47 -29.78 -4.76
N ASN A 71 4.63 -30.78 -4.47
CA ASN A 71 5.06 -32.03 -3.79
C ASN A 71 5.86 -31.79 -2.49
N GLY A 72 5.43 -30.80 -1.68
CA GLY A 72 6.07 -30.45 -0.42
C GLY A 72 7.39 -29.67 -0.54
N LYS A 73 7.75 -29.22 -1.76
CA LYS A 73 8.94 -28.40 -2.01
C LYS A 73 8.55 -27.04 -2.58
N LEU A 74 9.24 -26.01 -2.12
CA LEU A 74 9.09 -24.64 -2.62
C LEU A 74 9.93 -24.45 -3.89
N TYR A 75 9.29 -23.94 -4.93
CA TYR A 75 9.92 -23.55 -6.19
C TYR A 75 9.72 -22.06 -6.40
N GLU A 76 10.79 -21.34 -6.69
CA GLU A 76 10.69 -19.92 -7.04
C GLU A 76 9.91 -19.75 -8.35
N ARG A 77 8.98 -18.80 -8.35
CA ARG A 77 8.19 -18.44 -9.53
C ARG A 77 9.06 -17.72 -10.55
N THR A 78 8.71 -17.86 -11.81
CA THR A 78 9.34 -17.10 -12.90
C THR A 78 9.02 -15.60 -12.77
N SER A 79 9.89 -14.76 -13.35
CA SER A 79 9.70 -13.31 -13.38
C SER A 79 8.35 -12.91 -14.00
N SER A 80 7.84 -13.68 -14.98
CA SER A 80 6.54 -13.44 -15.61
C SER A 80 5.40 -13.72 -14.65
N GLU A 81 5.41 -14.85 -13.94
CA GLU A 81 4.39 -15.20 -12.94
C GLU A 81 4.37 -14.21 -11.78
N ILE A 82 5.54 -13.73 -11.36
CA ILE A 82 5.67 -12.68 -10.34
C ILE A 82 5.08 -11.36 -10.84
N ALA A 83 5.35 -10.96 -12.08
CA ALA A 83 4.82 -9.74 -12.67
C ALA A 83 3.30 -9.79 -12.80
N GLU A 84 2.75 -10.96 -13.19
CA GLU A 84 1.30 -11.19 -13.25
C GLU A 84 0.66 -11.09 -11.86
N ALA A 85 1.19 -11.76 -10.85
CA ALA A 85 0.71 -11.68 -9.48
C ALA A 85 0.75 -10.23 -8.96
N ARG A 86 1.86 -9.52 -9.21
CA ARG A 86 2.04 -8.11 -8.83
C ARG A 86 1.02 -7.19 -9.51
N SER A 87 0.58 -7.48 -10.71
CA SER A 87 -0.40 -6.66 -11.43
C SER A 87 -1.76 -6.58 -10.74
N ASN A 88 -2.06 -7.48 -9.81
CA ASN A 88 -3.27 -7.50 -8.99
C ASN A 88 -3.12 -6.75 -7.65
N ILE A 89 -1.95 -6.17 -7.40
CA ILE A 89 -1.63 -5.42 -6.18
C ILE A 89 -1.25 -4.00 -6.59
N GLY A 90 -2.09 -3.03 -6.24
CA GLY A 90 -1.76 -1.62 -6.40
C GLY A 90 -0.81 -1.16 -5.29
N MET A 91 0.16 -0.33 -5.63
CA MET A 91 1.04 0.28 -4.63
C MET A 91 1.22 1.77 -4.89
N VAL A 92 1.00 2.54 -3.83
CA VAL A 92 1.19 3.99 -3.78
C VAL A 92 2.35 4.26 -2.83
N PHE A 93 3.36 4.96 -3.31
CA PHE A 93 4.61 5.23 -2.58
C PHE A 93 4.59 6.60 -1.93
N GLN A 94 5.44 6.79 -0.94
CA GLN A 94 5.70 8.07 -0.29
C GLN A 94 6.08 9.18 -1.29
N ARG A 95 6.98 8.85 -2.23
CA ARG A 95 7.25 9.69 -3.39
C ARG A 95 6.31 9.24 -4.51
N PHE A 96 5.66 10.16 -5.17
CA PHE A 96 4.57 9.93 -6.13
C PHE A 96 4.95 8.98 -7.29
N ASN A 97 6.24 8.95 -7.66
CA ASN A 97 6.82 8.07 -8.69
C ASN A 97 6.06 8.12 -10.03
N LEU A 98 5.54 9.29 -10.39
CA LEU A 98 4.95 9.50 -11.70
C LEU A 98 6.05 9.55 -12.77
N PHE A 99 5.71 9.11 -13.97
CA PHE A 99 6.56 9.26 -15.14
C PHE A 99 6.58 10.74 -15.56
N PRO A 100 7.70 11.47 -15.42
CA PRO A 100 7.72 12.93 -15.57
C PRO A 100 7.49 13.40 -17.01
N HIS A 101 7.73 12.51 -17.98
CA HIS A 101 7.55 12.76 -19.42
C HIS A 101 6.15 12.39 -19.94
N LEU A 102 5.26 11.92 -19.06
CA LEU A 102 3.88 11.57 -19.39
C LEU A 102 2.91 12.52 -18.67
N THR A 103 1.77 12.82 -19.34
CA THR A 103 0.67 13.56 -18.71
C THR A 103 0.03 12.74 -17.60
N ALA A 104 -0.84 13.33 -16.78
CA ALA A 104 -1.63 12.61 -15.76
C ALA A 104 -2.43 11.47 -16.40
N LEU A 105 -3.15 11.72 -17.48
CA LEU A 105 -3.90 10.72 -18.23
C LEU A 105 -2.99 9.59 -18.72
N SER A 106 -1.84 9.94 -19.30
CA SER A 106 -0.88 8.96 -19.83
C SER A 106 -0.25 8.11 -18.70
N ASN A 107 0.00 8.69 -17.53
CA ASN A 107 0.45 7.97 -16.36
C ASN A 107 -0.57 6.91 -15.90
N VAL A 108 -1.87 7.22 -15.99
CA VAL A 108 -2.94 6.30 -15.59
C VAL A 108 -3.19 5.23 -16.66
N THR A 109 -3.07 5.54 -17.96
CA THR A 109 -3.36 4.59 -19.04
C THR A 109 -2.24 3.60 -19.32
N ILE A 110 -0.98 3.92 -19.02
CA ILE A 110 0.17 3.11 -19.44
C ILE A 110 0.14 1.67 -18.92
N GLY A 111 -0.25 1.47 -17.65
CA GLY A 111 -0.37 0.14 -17.05
C GLY A 111 -1.43 -0.73 -17.73
N PRO A 112 -2.71 -0.30 -17.80
CA PRO A 112 -3.77 -1.01 -18.51
C PRO A 112 -3.41 -1.40 -19.94
N VAL A 113 -2.81 -0.49 -20.71
CA VAL A 113 -2.42 -0.77 -22.11
C VAL A 113 -1.26 -1.75 -22.19
N LYS A 114 -0.16 -1.49 -21.46
CA LYS A 114 1.09 -2.27 -21.61
C LYS A 114 1.10 -3.60 -20.88
N VAL A 115 0.37 -3.69 -19.77
CA VAL A 115 0.40 -4.89 -18.89
C VAL A 115 -0.88 -5.72 -19.05
N ARG A 116 -2.06 -5.06 -19.12
CA ARG A 116 -3.35 -5.77 -19.26
C ARG A 116 -3.78 -5.97 -20.71
N GLY A 117 -3.08 -5.37 -21.70
CA GLY A 117 -3.45 -5.47 -23.10
C GLY A 117 -4.75 -4.76 -23.46
N MET A 118 -5.20 -3.81 -22.62
CA MET A 118 -6.42 -3.06 -22.83
C MET A 118 -6.28 -2.17 -24.08
N SER A 119 -7.37 -1.97 -24.84
CA SER A 119 -7.36 -1.03 -25.95
C SER A 119 -7.05 0.39 -25.48
N SER A 120 -6.42 1.22 -26.31
CA SER A 120 -6.11 2.61 -25.96
C SER A 120 -7.38 3.43 -25.67
N SER A 121 -8.50 3.11 -26.34
CA SER A 121 -9.80 3.76 -26.11
C SER A 121 -10.34 3.44 -24.74
N ASP A 122 -10.42 2.14 -24.38
CA ASP A 122 -10.97 1.69 -23.12
C ASP A 122 -10.10 2.14 -21.93
N ALA A 123 -8.77 2.10 -22.13
CA ALA A 123 -7.82 2.60 -21.13
C ALA A 123 -7.98 4.11 -20.89
N LYS A 124 -8.24 4.90 -21.95
CA LYS A 124 -8.49 6.33 -21.83
C LYS A 124 -9.80 6.62 -21.11
N GLU A 125 -10.89 5.93 -21.46
CA GLU A 125 -12.18 6.08 -20.80
C GLU A 125 -12.06 5.76 -19.30
N ARG A 126 -11.46 4.61 -18.96
CA ARG A 126 -11.20 4.21 -17.57
C ARG A 126 -10.33 5.23 -16.83
N ALA A 127 -9.27 5.73 -17.45
CA ALA A 127 -8.38 6.71 -16.84
C ALA A 127 -9.09 8.04 -16.58
N THR A 128 -9.93 8.50 -17.51
CA THR A 128 -10.75 9.72 -17.31
C THR A 128 -11.70 9.58 -16.15
N GLU A 129 -12.37 8.43 -16.02
CA GLU A 129 -13.24 8.12 -14.89
C GLU A 129 -12.46 8.14 -13.56
N LEU A 130 -11.28 7.53 -13.51
CA LEU A 130 -10.45 7.50 -12.32
C LEU A 130 -9.91 8.88 -11.97
N LEU A 131 -9.49 9.68 -12.95
CA LEU A 131 -9.06 11.06 -12.71
C LEU A 131 -10.21 11.91 -12.17
N ARG A 132 -11.45 11.72 -12.66
CA ARG A 132 -12.65 12.39 -12.13
C ARG A 132 -12.91 11.94 -10.68
N ARG A 133 -12.81 10.65 -10.39
CA ARG A 133 -12.99 10.11 -9.03
C ARG A 133 -12.01 10.71 -8.02
N VAL A 134 -10.79 11.04 -8.44
CA VAL A 134 -9.78 11.72 -7.58
C VAL A 134 -9.78 13.25 -7.73
N GLY A 135 -10.80 13.84 -8.40
CA GLY A 135 -10.98 15.30 -8.55
C GLY A 135 -9.95 15.97 -9.47
N LEU A 136 -9.45 15.27 -10.50
CA LEU A 136 -8.39 15.75 -11.39
C LEU A 136 -8.74 15.63 -12.89
N GLU A 137 -10.02 15.58 -13.24
CA GLU A 137 -10.46 15.48 -14.65
C GLU A 137 -9.88 16.61 -15.52
N GLU A 138 -9.95 17.86 -15.02
CA GLU A 138 -9.43 19.05 -15.73
C GLU A 138 -7.90 19.09 -15.83
N LYS A 139 -7.20 18.22 -15.07
CA LYS A 139 -5.73 18.10 -15.06
C LYS A 139 -5.22 16.91 -15.87
N ALA A 140 -6.07 16.26 -16.67
CA ALA A 140 -5.73 15.06 -17.44
C ALA A 140 -4.49 15.26 -18.34
N GLU A 141 -4.36 16.42 -18.98
CA GLU A 141 -3.26 16.73 -19.88
C GLU A 141 -2.07 17.42 -19.18
N ALA A 142 -2.14 17.65 -17.87
CA ALA A 142 -1.04 18.25 -17.10
C ALA A 142 0.09 17.24 -16.88
N TYR A 143 1.33 17.72 -16.98
CA TYR A 143 2.53 16.97 -16.62
C TYR A 143 2.76 17.02 -15.10
N PRO A 144 3.48 16.04 -14.50
CA PRO A 144 3.77 16.02 -13.06
C PRO A 144 4.35 17.34 -12.53
N SER A 145 5.20 18.01 -13.29
CA SER A 145 5.80 19.30 -12.90
C SER A 145 4.79 20.47 -12.81
N GLN A 146 3.58 20.29 -13.34
CA GLN A 146 2.49 21.27 -13.34
C GLN A 146 1.44 20.96 -12.24
N LEU A 147 1.65 19.91 -11.45
CA LEU A 147 0.76 19.43 -10.42
C LEU A 147 1.35 19.67 -9.02
N SER A 148 0.50 20.06 -8.06
CA SER A 148 0.89 20.09 -6.64
C SER A 148 1.23 18.67 -6.13
N GLY A 149 1.90 18.56 -4.99
CA GLY A 149 2.22 17.27 -4.36
C GLY A 149 0.96 16.41 -4.15
N GLY A 150 -0.10 17.00 -3.59
CA GLY A 150 -1.38 16.31 -3.39
C GLY A 150 -2.04 15.86 -4.69
N GLN A 151 -1.94 16.68 -5.76
CA GLN A 151 -2.43 16.31 -7.09
C GLN A 151 -1.62 15.15 -7.67
N GLN A 152 -0.28 15.18 -7.57
CA GLN A 152 0.58 14.09 -8.01
C GLN A 152 0.25 12.78 -7.28
N GLN A 153 0.01 12.84 -5.98
CA GLN A 153 -0.35 11.67 -5.18
C GLN A 153 -1.71 11.09 -5.61
N ARG A 154 -2.69 11.95 -5.86
CA ARG A 154 -4.00 11.51 -6.37
C ARG A 154 -3.90 10.89 -7.77
N VAL A 155 -3.03 11.40 -8.66
CA VAL A 155 -2.72 10.73 -9.93
C VAL A 155 -2.06 9.36 -9.70
N ALA A 156 -1.15 9.23 -8.73
CA ALA A 156 -0.52 7.95 -8.39
C ALA A 156 -1.54 6.93 -7.87
N ILE A 157 -2.53 7.37 -7.08
CA ILE A 157 -3.66 6.53 -6.64
C ILE A 157 -4.50 6.09 -7.86
N ALA A 158 -4.89 7.02 -8.73
CA ALA A 158 -5.64 6.71 -9.95
C ALA A 158 -4.90 5.72 -10.86
N ARG A 159 -3.57 5.88 -11.01
CA ARG A 159 -2.71 4.95 -11.75
C ARG A 159 -2.73 3.55 -11.17
N ALA A 160 -2.65 3.42 -9.86
CA ALA A 160 -2.72 2.12 -9.20
C ALA A 160 -4.11 1.46 -9.38
N LEU A 161 -5.19 2.23 -9.22
CA LEU A 161 -6.56 1.77 -9.42
C LEU A 161 -6.86 1.36 -10.87
N ALA A 162 -6.18 1.96 -11.85
CA ALA A 162 -6.38 1.64 -13.26
C ALA A 162 -6.06 0.19 -13.59
N MET A 163 -5.21 -0.46 -12.80
CA MET A 163 -4.86 -1.87 -12.93
C MET A 163 -5.93 -2.83 -12.38
N ASP A 164 -7.03 -2.35 -11.82
CA ASP A 164 -8.08 -3.14 -11.17
C ASP A 164 -7.54 -4.07 -10.06
N PRO A 165 -6.83 -3.51 -9.08
CA PRO A 165 -6.17 -4.31 -8.07
C PRO A 165 -7.16 -4.88 -7.06
N LYS A 166 -6.85 -6.07 -6.54
CA LYS A 166 -7.59 -6.70 -5.43
C LYS A 166 -7.13 -6.20 -4.06
N LEU A 167 -5.95 -5.61 -4.00
CA LEU A 167 -5.31 -5.08 -2.79
C LEU A 167 -4.59 -3.78 -3.13
N MET A 168 -4.77 -2.76 -2.31
CA MET A 168 -4.03 -1.50 -2.37
C MET A 168 -3.07 -1.38 -1.19
N LEU A 169 -1.81 -1.12 -1.48
CA LEU A 169 -0.75 -0.86 -0.51
C LEU A 169 -0.40 0.63 -0.54
N PHE A 170 -0.40 1.28 0.61
CA PHE A 170 -0.03 2.69 0.76
C PHE A 170 1.18 2.80 1.69
N ASP A 171 2.31 3.26 1.15
CA ASP A 171 3.55 3.46 1.90
C ASP A 171 3.72 4.95 2.22
N GLU A 172 3.21 5.38 3.38
CA GLU A 172 3.23 6.77 3.87
C GLU A 172 2.75 7.79 2.81
N PRO A 173 1.51 7.67 2.31
CA PRO A 173 1.04 8.42 1.14
C PRO A 173 0.95 9.94 1.34
N THR A 174 1.01 10.44 2.58
CA THR A 174 0.88 11.85 2.93
C THR A 174 2.16 12.50 3.42
N SER A 175 3.20 11.72 3.74
CA SER A 175 4.40 12.21 4.43
C SER A 175 5.29 13.17 3.60
N ALA A 176 5.12 13.20 2.27
CA ALA A 176 5.82 14.11 1.37
C ALA A 176 4.96 15.32 0.96
N LEU A 177 3.83 15.56 1.64
CA LEU A 177 2.89 16.62 1.33
C LEU A 177 2.93 17.74 2.36
N ASP A 178 2.62 18.95 1.91
CA ASP A 178 2.30 20.05 2.80
C ASP A 178 1.03 19.73 3.60
N PRO A 179 0.93 20.12 4.89
CA PRO A 179 -0.21 19.78 5.75
C PRO A 179 -1.58 20.15 5.17
N GLU A 180 -1.69 21.24 4.44
CA GLU A 180 -2.92 21.70 3.79
C GLU A 180 -3.41 20.78 2.65
N LEU A 181 -2.51 19.96 2.08
CA LEU A 181 -2.82 19.04 0.97
C LEU A 181 -3.11 17.61 1.44
N VAL A 182 -2.84 17.28 2.70
CA VAL A 182 -3.03 15.96 3.29
C VAL A 182 -4.50 15.53 3.22
N GLY A 183 -5.41 16.46 3.57
CA GLY A 183 -6.86 16.19 3.61
C GLY A 183 -7.41 15.63 2.29
N GLU A 184 -7.02 16.23 1.16
CA GLU A 184 -7.49 15.82 -0.17
C GLU A 184 -7.09 14.38 -0.53
N VAL A 185 -5.92 13.92 -0.08
CA VAL A 185 -5.45 12.55 -0.31
C VAL A 185 -6.16 11.57 0.63
N LEU A 186 -6.33 11.95 1.90
CA LEU A 186 -7.05 11.12 2.87
C LEU A 186 -8.52 10.94 2.49
N ASP A 187 -9.18 11.96 1.94
CA ASP A 187 -10.57 11.85 1.50
C ASP A 187 -10.72 10.84 0.35
N VAL A 188 -9.81 10.84 -0.62
CA VAL A 188 -9.77 9.80 -1.67
C VAL A 188 -9.58 8.41 -1.05
N MET A 189 -8.70 8.25 -0.05
CA MET A 189 -8.49 6.97 0.62
C MET A 189 -9.70 6.52 1.44
N LYS A 190 -10.44 7.45 2.08
CA LYS A 190 -11.71 7.18 2.78
C LYS A 190 -12.78 6.67 1.79
N ASP A 191 -12.87 7.27 0.62
CA ASP A 191 -13.81 6.83 -0.41
C ASP A 191 -13.47 5.44 -0.97
N LEU A 192 -12.19 5.10 -1.07
CA LEU A 192 -11.76 3.75 -1.41
C LEU A 192 -12.15 2.74 -0.32
N ALA A 193 -11.96 3.07 0.95
CA ALA A 193 -12.38 2.25 2.08
C ALA A 193 -13.90 1.98 2.04
N LYS A 194 -14.71 3.04 1.90
CA LYS A 194 -16.18 2.92 1.77
C LYS A 194 -16.62 2.08 0.58
N SER A 195 -15.83 2.02 -0.50
CA SER A 195 -16.11 1.18 -1.65
C SER A 195 -15.77 -0.31 -1.44
N GLY A 196 -15.27 -0.70 -0.26
CA GLY A 196 -14.90 -2.07 0.08
C GLY A 196 -13.54 -2.50 -0.48
N MET A 197 -12.66 -1.56 -0.82
CA MET A 197 -11.30 -1.86 -1.26
C MET A 197 -10.49 -2.42 -0.10
N THR A 198 -9.83 -3.56 -0.31
CA THR A 198 -8.86 -4.07 0.67
C THR A 198 -7.61 -3.20 0.66
N MET A 199 -7.22 -2.69 1.82
CA MET A 199 -6.07 -1.77 1.91
C MET A 199 -5.15 -2.12 3.08
N ILE A 200 -3.84 -1.98 2.85
CA ILE A 200 -2.83 -1.91 3.92
C ILE A 200 -2.17 -0.54 3.82
N VAL A 201 -2.25 0.24 4.88
CA VAL A 201 -1.82 1.64 4.90
C VAL A 201 -0.75 1.85 5.98
N VAL A 202 0.48 2.08 5.56
CA VAL A 202 1.51 2.64 6.46
C VAL A 202 1.25 4.12 6.60
N THR A 203 0.99 4.60 7.81
CA THR A 203 0.63 6.01 8.03
C THR A 203 1.07 6.53 9.38
N HIS A 204 1.26 7.84 9.46
CA HIS A 204 1.39 8.63 10.68
C HIS A 204 0.13 9.44 10.99
N GLU A 205 -0.91 9.34 10.16
CA GLU A 205 -2.20 10.01 10.33
C GLU A 205 -3.09 9.21 11.29
N MET A 206 -2.91 9.41 12.60
CA MET A 206 -3.65 8.65 13.62
C MET A 206 -5.17 8.91 13.55
N GLY A 207 -5.57 10.13 13.14
CA GLY A 207 -6.98 10.47 12.91
C GLY A 207 -7.61 9.60 11.82
N PHE A 208 -6.90 9.42 10.70
CA PHE A 208 -7.33 8.54 9.62
C PHE A 208 -7.42 7.08 10.08
N ALA A 209 -6.37 6.57 10.75
CA ALA A 209 -6.36 5.20 11.24
C ALA A 209 -7.54 4.92 12.20
N ARG A 210 -7.86 5.87 13.09
CA ARG A 210 -8.98 5.73 14.03
C ARG A 210 -10.36 5.79 13.36
N GLU A 211 -10.50 6.57 12.27
CA GLU A 211 -11.77 6.76 11.56
C GLU A 211 -12.08 5.62 10.57
N VAL A 212 -11.06 5.06 9.92
CA VAL A 212 -11.24 4.25 8.72
C VAL A 212 -10.73 2.81 8.86
N ALA A 213 -9.76 2.56 9.75
CA ALA A 213 -9.20 1.23 9.86
C ALA A 213 -10.15 0.26 10.57
N ASP A 214 -10.21 -0.97 10.06
CA ASP A 214 -10.83 -2.12 10.75
C ASP A 214 -9.85 -2.74 11.75
N SER A 215 -8.55 -2.64 11.47
CA SER A 215 -7.49 -3.14 12.35
C SER A 215 -6.24 -2.25 12.30
N VAL A 216 -5.54 -2.16 13.42
CA VAL A 216 -4.26 -1.44 13.56
C VAL A 216 -3.20 -2.39 14.07
N TYR A 217 -2.03 -2.36 13.44
CA TYR A 217 -0.83 -3.09 13.85
C TYR A 217 0.27 -2.09 14.21
N PHE A 218 0.74 -2.15 15.44
CA PHE A 218 1.90 -1.35 15.88
C PHE A 218 3.18 -2.14 15.70
N MET A 219 4.06 -1.65 14.85
CA MET A 219 5.33 -2.27 14.52
C MET A 219 6.51 -1.43 15.01
N ASP A 220 7.44 -2.06 15.72
CA ASP A 220 8.72 -1.46 16.09
C ASP A 220 9.84 -2.51 16.12
N GLN A 221 11.07 -2.10 15.82
CA GLN A 221 12.25 -2.97 15.80
C GLN A 221 12.06 -4.30 15.03
N GLY A 222 11.27 -4.26 13.98
CA GLY A 222 11.03 -5.42 13.12
C GLY A 222 10.04 -6.45 13.65
N ILE A 223 9.30 -6.14 14.72
CA ILE A 223 8.24 -6.99 15.27
C ILE A 223 6.92 -6.24 15.43
N ILE A 224 5.81 -6.98 15.46
CA ILE A 224 4.50 -6.45 15.83
C ILE A 224 4.37 -6.58 17.36
N TYR A 225 4.26 -5.44 18.04
CA TYR A 225 4.12 -5.36 19.50
C TYR A 225 2.68 -5.48 19.94
N GLU A 226 1.76 -4.90 19.18
CA GLU A 226 0.34 -4.85 19.52
C GLU A 226 -0.49 -4.73 18.24
N SER A 227 -1.66 -5.37 18.23
CA SER A 227 -2.59 -5.26 17.11
C SER A 227 -4.02 -5.48 17.59
N GLY A 228 -4.99 -4.91 16.91
CA GLY A 228 -6.41 -5.06 17.25
C GLY A 228 -7.26 -3.95 16.65
N ASP A 229 -8.43 -3.77 17.25
CA ASP A 229 -9.35 -2.69 16.94
C ASP A 229 -8.70 -1.31 17.14
N PRO A 230 -8.94 -0.33 16.27
CA PRO A 230 -8.37 1.01 16.40
C PRO A 230 -8.64 1.68 17.75
N GLN A 231 -9.80 1.46 18.37
CA GLN A 231 -10.10 2.02 19.69
C GLN A 231 -9.26 1.37 20.80
N GLU A 232 -8.97 0.07 20.69
CA GLU A 232 -8.11 -0.63 21.64
C GLU A 232 -6.66 -0.17 21.48
N VAL A 233 -6.14 -0.20 20.24
CA VAL A 233 -4.72 0.07 19.97
C VAL A 233 -4.36 1.55 20.11
N LEU A 234 -5.21 2.47 19.63
CA LEU A 234 -4.90 3.91 19.60
C LEU A 234 -5.39 4.70 20.81
N VAL A 235 -6.42 4.20 21.53
CA VAL A 235 -7.01 4.93 22.67
C VAL A 235 -6.64 4.26 24.00
N ASN A 236 -6.61 2.92 24.05
CA ASN A 236 -6.34 2.14 25.26
C ASN A 236 -5.13 1.19 25.07
N PRO A 237 -3.95 1.69 24.62
CA PRO A 237 -2.79 0.86 24.35
C PRO A 237 -2.35 0.08 25.58
N GLN A 238 -2.01 -1.20 25.43
CA GLN A 238 -1.58 -2.05 26.52
C GLN A 238 -0.06 -1.99 26.72
N SER A 239 0.70 -2.02 25.62
CA SER A 239 2.16 -2.02 25.70
C SER A 239 2.71 -0.62 26.04
N ASP A 240 3.68 -0.56 26.96
CA ASP A 240 4.35 0.69 27.32
C ASP A 240 5.09 1.30 26.12
N ARG A 241 5.52 0.43 25.19
CA ARG A 241 6.19 0.87 23.97
C ARG A 241 5.24 1.64 23.05
N LEU A 242 4.00 1.17 22.89
CA LEU A 242 2.98 1.87 22.11
C LEU A 242 2.54 3.15 22.81
N LYS A 243 2.33 3.14 24.14
CA LYS A 243 2.02 4.36 24.93
C LYS A 243 3.08 5.45 24.69
N SER A 244 4.36 5.06 24.79
CA SER A 244 5.47 5.99 24.54
C SER A 244 5.55 6.50 23.09
N PHE A 245 5.11 5.71 22.11
CA PHE A 245 5.03 6.15 20.73
C PHE A 245 3.87 7.14 20.52
N LEU A 246 2.67 6.78 20.97
CA LEU A 246 1.47 7.62 20.79
C LEU A 246 1.61 8.98 21.50
N SER A 247 2.20 9.05 22.67
CA SER A 247 2.44 10.33 23.39
C SER A 247 3.36 11.32 22.67
N LYS A 248 4.03 10.89 21.59
CA LYS A 248 4.89 11.75 20.76
C LYS A 248 4.24 12.13 19.44
N VAL A 249 3.15 11.47 19.07
CA VAL A 249 2.51 11.61 17.75
C VAL A 249 1.10 12.21 17.89
N LEU A 250 0.44 12.02 19.02
CA LEU A 250 -0.82 12.65 19.43
C LEU A 250 -0.56 13.87 20.31
#